data_faee7564f1826bd68b77f1d73092d2d5
#
_entry.id   faee7564f1826bd68b77f1d73092d2d5
#
_cell.length_a   1.000
_cell.length_b   1.000
_cell.length_c   1.000
_cell.angle_alpha   90.00
_cell.angle_beta   90.00
_cell.angle_gamma   90.00
#
_symmetry.space_group_name_H-M   'P 1'
#
loop_
_entity.id
_entity.type
_entity.pdbx_description
1 polymer ?
#
loop_
_entity_poly.entity_id
_entity_poly.type
_entity_poly.pdbx_seq_one_letter_code
_entity_poly.pdbx_strand_id
1 'polypeptide(L)'
;MTKFYTSAQLHFNNVLLRGYENGKRIHQSIPCKPYLFLNSKTGESPWHTLQGRPVDRIDFDSPADARDFVKRYSDVDGFDIFGFTNHLYPFINDYYPGDIDYDVSLISKLNIDIEVAADEGFPSIESADKEITAITMKFGSKYWALGCGDYESCNPNIR
;
A
#
# COMPACT_ATOMS: atom_id res chain seq x y z
N MET A 1 16.69 9.90 12.92
CA MET A 1 16.51 8.46 12.64
C MET A 1 15.56 8.36 11.46
N THR A 2 16.04 7.84 10.33
CA THR A 2 15.20 7.68 9.14
C THR A 2 14.46 6.36 9.23
N LYS A 3 13.13 6.43 9.26
CA LYS A 3 12.25 5.27 9.26
C LYS A 3 11.13 5.50 8.26
N PHE A 4 10.99 4.62 7.28
CA PHE A 4 9.92 4.70 6.29
C PHE A 4 9.50 3.32 5.81
N TYR A 5 8.27 3.21 5.29
CA TYR A 5 7.77 1.98 4.70
C TYR A 5 7.81 2.03 3.16
N THR A 6 8.00 0.89 2.54
CA THR A 6 7.88 0.70 1.09
C THR A 6 6.64 -0.09 0.72
N SER A 7 6.09 -0.82 1.69
CA SER A 7 4.83 -1.57 1.54
C SER A 7 4.21 -1.77 2.91
N ALA A 8 2.91 -1.58 2.99
CA ALA A 8 2.12 -1.92 4.16
C ALA A 8 0.82 -2.58 3.68
N GLN A 9 0.45 -3.70 4.27
CA GLN A 9 -0.73 -4.46 3.91
C GLN A 9 -1.38 -5.07 5.15
N LEU A 10 -2.68 -4.89 5.28
CA LEU A 10 -3.45 -5.60 6.30
C LEU A 10 -3.67 -7.05 5.87
N HIS A 11 -3.22 -7.99 6.70
CA HIS A 11 -3.38 -9.42 6.50
C HIS A 11 -3.92 -10.05 7.77
N PHE A 12 -5.18 -10.49 7.75
CA PHE A 12 -5.93 -10.90 8.94
C PHE A 12 -5.91 -9.81 10.01
N ASN A 13 -5.28 -10.10 11.16
CA ASN A 13 -5.21 -9.19 12.31
C ASN A 13 -3.87 -8.44 12.40
N ASN A 14 -3.00 -8.56 11.41
CA ASN A 14 -1.69 -7.94 11.42
C ASN A 14 -1.48 -7.04 10.19
N VAL A 15 -0.69 -6.01 10.38
CA VAL A 15 -0.10 -5.25 9.28
C VAL A 15 1.26 -5.85 8.94
N LEU A 16 1.38 -6.34 7.70
CA LEU A 16 2.66 -6.74 7.13
C LEU A 16 3.35 -5.50 6.60
N LEU A 17 4.43 -5.09 7.26
CA LEU A 17 5.17 -3.89 6.97
C LEU A 17 6.54 -4.23 6.39
N ARG A 18 6.88 -3.60 5.28
CA ARG A 18 8.23 -3.61 4.71
C ARG A 18 8.72 -2.18 4.60
N GLY A 19 9.99 -1.97 4.87
CA GLY A 19 10.56 -0.64 4.80
C GLY A 19 12.03 -0.61 5.19
N TYR A 20 12.46 0.55 5.65
CA TYR A 20 13.82 0.78 6.12
C TYR A 20 13.79 1.51 7.46
N GLU A 21 14.72 1.15 8.33
CA GLU A 21 15.00 1.81 9.59
C GLU A 21 16.50 1.96 9.75
N ASN A 22 16.98 3.20 9.83
CA ASN A 22 18.40 3.54 9.91
C ASN A 22 19.25 2.88 8.79
N GLY A 23 18.74 2.92 7.56
CA GLY A 23 19.40 2.35 6.37
C GLY A 23 19.28 0.83 6.24
N LYS A 24 18.70 0.14 7.21
CA LYS A 24 18.52 -1.32 7.17
C LYS A 24 17.11 -1.68 6.76
N ARG A 25 16.98 -2.68 5.87
CA ARG A 25 15.68 -3.21 5.45
C ARG A 25 15.00 -3.91 6.62
N ILE A 26 13.72 -3.60 6.82
CA ILE A 26 12.87 -4.23 7.83
C ILE A 26 11.69 -4.96 7.18
N HIS A 27 11.31 -6.09 7.79
CA HIS A 27 10.08 -6.84 7.52
C HIS A 27 9.44 -7.16 8.87
N GLN A 28 8.24 -6.67 9.08
CA GLN A 28 7.55 -6.81 10.36
C GLN A 28 6.10 -7.27 10.16
N SER A 29 5.62 -8.06 11.10
CA SER A 29 4.20 -8.39 11.23
C SER A 29 3.73 -7.81 12.57
N ILE A 30 2.89 -6.78 12.50
CA ILE A 30 2.51 -5.97 13.66
C ILE A 30 1.01 -6.14 13.88
N PRO A 31 0.54 -6.48 15.10
CA PRO A 31 -0.89 -6.55 15.39
C PRO A 31 -1.60 -5.22 15.07
N CYS A 32 -2.68 -5.31 14.33
CA CYS A 32 -3.54 -4.17 14.01
C CYS A 32 -4.68 -4.12 15.03
N LYS A 33 -4.66 -3.11 15.89
CA LYS A 33 -5.74 -2.78 16.82
C LYS A 33 -6.45 -1.52 16.32
N PRO A 34 -7.52 -1.65 15.54
CA PRO A 34 -8.18 -0.50 14.96
C PRO A 34 -9.01 0.25 15.99
N TYR A 35 -9.34 1.47 15.64
CA TYR A 35 -10.28 2.29 16.39
C TYR A 35 -11.23 3.02 15.45
N LEU A 36 -12.37 3.40 16.01
CA LEU A 36 -13.38 4.24 15.39
C LEU A 36 -13.82 5.31 16.40
N PHE A 37 -14.72 6.17 15.98
CA PHE A 37 -15.26 7.21 16.84
C PHE A 37 -16.77 7.21 16.78
N LEU A 38 -17.40 7.55 17.91
CA LEU A 38 -18.85 7.70 18.06
C LEU A 38 -19.15 9.11 18.55
N ASN A 39 -20.38 9.57 18.42
CA ASN A 39 -20.82 10.82 19.05
C ASN A 39 -20.49 10.80 20.54
N SER A 40 -19.86 11.85 21.06
CA SER A 40 -19.59 11.95 22.49
C SER A 40 -20.86 12.07 23.29
N LYS A 41 -20.96 11.28 24.36
CA LYS A 41 -22.11 11.29 25.27
C LYS A 41 -22.08 12.49 26.22
N THR A 42 -20.90 13.00 26.51
CA THR A 42 -20.71 14.12 27.45
C THR A 42 -20.69 15.47 26.76
N GLY A 43 -20.46 15.47 25.43
CA GLY A 43 -20.24 16.70 24.67
C GLY A 43 -18.83 17.28 24.85
N GLU A 44 -17.98 16.62 25.65
CA GLU A 44 -16.58 16.98 25.89
C GLU A 44 -15.70 15.82 25.45
N SER A 45 -14.74 16.07 24.53
CA SER A 45 -13.79 15.06 24.05
C SER A 45 -12.56 15.75 23.47
N PRO A 46 -11.38 15.13 23.53
CA PRO A 46 -10.18 15.62 22.83
C PRO A 46 -10.28 15.44 21.31
N TRP A 47 -11.21 14.61 20.82
CA TRP A 47 -11.40 14.35 19.39
C TRP A 47 -12.67 14.99 18.88
N HIS A 48 -12.57 15.53 17.65
CA HIS A 48 -13.69 16.20 16.98
C HIS A 48 -13.77 15.74 15.51
N THR A 49 -14.97 15.72 14.96
CA THR A 49 -15.16 15.61 13.52
C THR A 49 -14.61 16.85 12.80
N LEU A 50 -14.47 16.79 11.47
CA LEU A 50 -14.07 17.96 10.65
C LEU A 50 -15.03 19.16 10.82
N GLN A 51 -16.27 18.91 11.24
CA GLN A 51 -17.28 19.95 11.50
C GLN A 51 -17.27 20.42 12.97
N GLY A 52 -16.30 19.97 13.78
CA GLY A 52 -16.16 20.38 15.18
C GLY A 52 -17.07 19.64 16.17
N ARG A 53 -17.78 18.58 15.76
CA ARG A 53 -18.61 17.77 16.67
C ARG A 53 -17.70 16.91 17.54
N PRO A 54 -17.87 16.91 18.88
CA PRO A 54 -17.09 16.07 19.77
C PRO A 54 -17.43 14.58 19.58
N VAL A 55 -16.39 13.73 19.53
CA VAL A 55 -16.53 12.28 19.33
C VAL A 55 -15.64 11.52 20.32
N ASP A 56 -16.09 10.38 20.80
CA ASP A 56 -15.35 9.52 21.69
C ASP A 56 -14.74 8.35 20.91
N ARG A 57 -13.47 8.04 21.19
CA ARG A 57 -12.74 6.94 20.58
C ARG A 57 -13.17 5.61 21.18
N ILE A 58 -13.36 4.62 20.30
CA ILE A 58 -13.58 3.23 20.69
C ILE A 58 -12.52 2.33 20.02
N ASP A 59 -11.84 1.53 20.81
CA ASP A 59 -10.78 0.63 20.36
C ASP A 59 -11.29 -0.80 20.21
N PHE A 60 -10.69 -1.53 19.24
CA PHE A 60 -11.03 -2.92 18.96
C PHE A 60 -9.79 -3.80 19.05
N ASP A 61 -9.96 -5.04 19.48
CA ASP A 61 -8.85 -6.00 19.56
C ASP A 61 -8.42 -6.51 18.20
N SER A 62 -9.31 -6.49 17.21
CA SER A 62 -9.01 -6.92 15.84
C SER A 62 -9.77 -6.14 14.77
N PRO A 63 -9.27 -6.14 13.52
CA PRO A 63 -10.02 -5.62 12.37
C PRO A 63 -11.34 -6.35 12.10
N ALA A 64 -11.48 -7.61 12.52
CA ALA A 64 -12.74 -8.35 12.42
C ALA A 64 -13.78 -7.76 13.35
N ASP A 65 -13.42 -7.51 14.62
CA ASP A 65 -14.34 -6.94 15.61
C ASP A 65 -14.84 -5.55 15.18
N ALA A 66 -13.92 -4.72 14.65
CA ALA A 66 -14.30 -3.40 14.13
C ALA A 66 -15.26 -3.50 12.93
N ARG A 67 -15.04 -4.43 12.00
CA ARG A 67 -15.96 -4.65 10.86
C ARG A 67 -17.32 -5.15 11.32
N ASP A 68 -17.34 -6.09 12.26
CA ASP A 68 -18.58 -6.63 12.81
C ASP A 68 -19.38 -5.56 13.56
N PHE A 69 -18.66 -4.68 14.27
CA PHE A 69 -19.26 -3.51 14.90
C PHE A 69 -19.89 -2.58 13.86
N VAL A 70 -19.17 -2.18 12.83
CA VAL A 70 -19.69 -1.33 11.76
C VAL A 70 -20.91 -1.99 11.11
N LYS A 71 -20.81 -3.27 10.73
CA LYS A 71 -21.92 -4.00 10.11
C LYS A 71 -23.18 -4.06 10.98
N ARG A 72 -23.01 -4.11 12.30
CA ARG A 72 -24.13 -4.20 13.25
C ARG A 72 -24.85 -2.86 13.45
N TYR A 73 -24.10 -1.75 13.37
CA TYR A 73 -24.60 -0.45 13.81
C TYR A 73 -24.71 0.59 12.69
N SER A 74 -24.18 0.34 11.48
CA SER A 74 -24.23 1.30 10.37
C SER A 74 -25.63 1.70 9.94
N ASP A 75 -26.60 0.79 10.11
CA ASP A 75 -27.99 1.01 9.68
C ASP A 75 -28.91 1.39 10.85
N VAL A 76 -28.33 1.65 12.04
CA VAL A 76 -29.11 2.07 13.20
C VAL A 76 -29.32 3.57 13.17
N ASP A 77 -30.56 4.00 13.09
CA ASP A 77 -30.92 5.41 13.01
C ASP A 77 -30.41 6.19 14.24
N GLY A 78 -29.76 7.33 13.97
CA GLY A 78 -29.13 8.19 14.99
C GLY A 78 -27.83 7.65 15.59
N PHE A 79 -27.27 6.54 15.07
CA PHE A 79 -26.01 5.97 15.52
C PHE A 79 -24.90 6.22 14.50
N ASP A 80 -24.24 7.37 14.62
CA ASP A 80 -23.18 7.76 13.69
C ASP A 80 -21.85 7.12 14.08
N ILE A 81 -21.19 6.48 13.11
CA ILE A 81 -19.84 5.93 13.23
C ILE A 81 -18.89 6.76 12.37
N PHE A 82 -17.80 7.24 12.97
CA PHE A 82 -16.80 8.05 12.30
C PHE A 82 -15.45 7.33 12.30
N GLY A 83 -14.58 7.71 11.37
CA GLY A 83 -13.23 7.17 11.19
C GLY A 83 -13.08 6.40 9.89
N PHE A 84 -11.90 5.81 9.71
CA PHE A 84 -11.57 5.05 8.51
C PHE A 84 -11.90 3.57 8.70
N THR A 85 -12.72 3.02 7.82
CA THR A 85 -12.99 1.57 7.77
C THR A 85 -11.84 0.78 7.13
N ASN A 86 -10.97 1.45 6.34
CA ASN A 86 -9.68 0.89 5.97
C ASN A 86 -8.68 1.16 7.11
N HIS A 87 -8.61 0.21 8.03
CA HIS A 87 -7.82 0.33 9.26
C HIS A 87 -6.30 0.45 9.05
N LEU A 88 -5.83 0.24 7.82
CA LEU A 88 -4.41 0.43 7.48
C LEU A 88 -3.98 1.90 7.60
N TYR A 89 -4.84 2.84 7.22
CA TYR A 89 -4.50 4.27 7.27
C TYR A 89 -4.30 4.79 8.70
N PRO A 90 -5.23 4.56 9.64
CA PRO A 90 -5.01 4.92 11.04
C PRO A 90 -3.76 4.24 11.63
N PHE A 91 -3.54 2.95 11.30
CA PHE A 91 -2.34 2.24 11.74
C PHE A 91 -1.05 2.93 11.26
N ILE A 92 -0.98 3.31 9.97
CA ILE A 92 0.21 3.98 9.42
C ILE A 92 0.40 5.33 10.10
N ASN A 93 -0.65 6.11 10.29
CA ASN A 93 -0.60 7.41 10.95
C ASN A 93 -0.05 7.30 12.38
N ASP A 94 -0.50 6.31 13.14
CA ASP A 94 -0.06 6.11 14.52
C ASP A 94 1.36 5.53 14.60
N TYR A 95 1.73 4.68 13.64
CA TYR A 95 3.05 4.03 13.60
C TYR A 95 4.16 4.96 13.08
N TYR A 96 3.81 5.93 12.25
CA TYR A 96 4.67 6.97 11.71
C TYR A 96 4.10 8.35 12.05
N PRO A 97 4.23 8.81 13.30
CA PRO A 97 3.71 10.13 13.67
C PRO A 97 4.49 11.24 12.98
N GLY A 98 3.77 12.09 12.26
CA GLY A 98 4.34 13.21 11.49
C GLY A 98 4.75 12.84 10.07
N ASP A 99 5.65 13.64 9.48
CA ASP A 99 6.10 13.46 8.11
C ASP A 99 7.04 12.25 7.99
N ILE A 100 6.86 11.49 6.91
CA ILE A 100 7.69 10.33 6.61
C ILE A 100 8.77 10.75 5.61
N ASP A 101 10.01 10.72 6.06
CA ASP A 101 11.17 11.10 5.26
C ASP A 101 11.70 9.88 4.50
N TYR A 102 11.40 9.82 3.19
CA TYR A 102 11.76 8.71 2.32
C TYR A 102 13.15 8.86 1.74
N ASP A 103 14.06 7.95 2.07
CA ASP A 103 15.34 7.84 1.38
C ASP A 103 15.21 6.94 0.13
N VAL A 104 14.98 7.58 -1.01
CA VAL A 104 14.77 6.90 -2.30
C VAL A 104 16.03 6.14 -2.75
N SER A 105 17.22 6.54 -2.27
CA SER A 105 18.49 5.89 -2.64
C SER A 105 18.59 4.45 -2.12
N LEU A 106 17.86 4.13 -1.06
CA LEU A 106 17.80 2.78 -0.49
C LEU A 106 16.87 1.84 -1.28
N ILE A 107 16.00 2.39 -2.16
CA ILE A 107 15.01 1.62 -2.90
C ILE A 107 15.59 1.18 -4.25
N SER A 108 15.81 -0.13 -4.40
CA SER A 108 16.18 -0.71 -5.70
C SER A 108 14.96 -0.77 -6.62
N LYS A 109 15.05 -0.15 -7.79
CA LYS A 109 13.98 -0.13 -8.79
C LYS A 109 14.44 -0.90 -10.03
N LEU A 110 13.68 -1.92 -10.40
CA LEU A 110 13.80 -2.63 -11.67
C LEU A 110 12.56 -2.33 -12.50
N ASN A 111 12.77 -1.72 -13.67
CA ASN A 111 11.70 -1.59 -14.66
C ASN A 111 11.84 -2.75 -15.65
N ILE A 112 10.75 -3.39 -15.98
CA ILE A 112 10.67 -4.47 -16.96
C ILE A 112 9.54 -4.12 -17.91
N ASP A 113 9.81 -4.27 -19.21
CA ASP A 113 8.83 -4.14 -20.26
C ASP A 113 8.92 -5.36 -21.18
N ILE A 114 7.77 -5.88 -21.62
CA ILE A 114 7.68 -7.12 -22.40
C ILE A 114 6.85 -6.83 -23.65
N GLU A 115 7.47 -7.09 -24.81
CA GLU A 115 6.80 -7.03 -26.10
C GLU A 115 6.41 -8.44 -26.58
N VAL A 116 5.25 -8.55 -27.17
CA VAL A 116 4.75 -9.79 -27.74
C VAL A 116 4.33 -9.60 -29.20
N ALA A 117 4.36 -10.67 -29.98
CA ALA A 117 3.86 -10.65 -31.36
C ALA A 117 2.38 -10.26 -31.38
N ALA A 118 2.02 -9.27 -32.19
CA ALA A 118 0.67 -8.70 -32.27
C ALA A 118 0.21 -8.58 -33.73
N ASP A 119 0.47 -9.58 -34.54
CA ASP A 119 0.16 -9.59 -35.99
C ASP A 119 -1.35 -9.48 -36.26
N GLU A 120 -2.18 -9.92 -35.34
CA GLU A 120 -3.64 -9.96 -35.48
C GLU A 120 -4.39 -9.28 -34.30
N GLY A 121 -3.86 -8.17 -33.79
CA GLY A 121 -4.46 -7.43 -32.68
C GLY A 121 -3.78 -7.67 -31.33
N PHE A 122 -4.39 -7.16 -30.26
CA PHE A 122 -3.82 -7.30 -28.92
C PHE A 122 -3.89 -8.76 -28.42
N PRO A 123 -2.82 -9.27 -27.78
CA PRO A 123 -2.82 -10.62 -27.23
C PRO A 123 -3.85 -10.76 -26.11
N SER A 124 -4.48 -11.93 -26.05
CA SER A 124 -5.37 -12.28 -24.93
C SER A 124 -4.54 -12.68 -23.70
N ILE A 125 -4.85 -12.10 -22.55
CA ILE A 125 -4.22 -12.48 -21.27
C ILE A 125 -4.59 -13.92 -20.89
N GLU A 126 -5.78 -14.38 -21.29
CA GLU A 126 -6.32 -15.68 -20.92
C GLU A 126 -5.65 -16.82 -21.69
N SER A 127 -5.41 -16.63 -23.00
CA SER A 127 -4.77 -17.66 -23.83
C SER A 127 -3.25 -17.64 -23.72
N ALA A 128 -2.65 -16.47 -23.52
CA ALA A 128 -1.20 -16.27 -23.43
C ALA A 128 -0.42 -16.99 -24.56
N ASP A 129 -1.01 -17.01 -25.77
CA ASP A 129 -0.59 -17.82 -26.93
C ASP A 129 0.41 -17.08 -27.84
N LYS A 130 0.69 -15.80 -27.54
CA LYS A 130 1.58 -14.98 -28.37
C LYS A 130 3.02 -15.09 -27.92
N GLU A 131 3.91 -15.17 -28.89
CA GLU A 131 5.34 -15.24 -28.65
C GLU A 131 5.86 -13.93 -28.06
N ILE A 132 6.74 -14.02 -27.05
CA ILE A 132 7.47 -12.88 -26.53
C ILE A 132 8.57 -12.53 -27.53
N THR A 133 8.52 -11.33 -28.08
CA THR A 133 9.48 -10.84 -29.10
C THR A 133 10.61 -10.06 -28.49
N ALA A 134 10.39 -9.35 -27.40
CA ALA A 134 11.44 -8.65 -26.68
C ALA A 134 11.13 -8.49 -25.18
N ILE A 135 12.17 -8.44 -24.38
CA ILE A 135 12.11 -8.04 -22.97
C ILE A 135 13.16 -6.96 -22.75
N THR A 136 12.73 -5.82 -22.26
CA THR A 136 13.65 -4.76 -21.85
C THR A 136 13.66 -4.58 -20.35
N MET A 137 14.83 -4.33 -19.78
CA MET A 137 15.02 -4.14 -18.36
C MET A 137 15.89 -2.92 -18.10
N LYS A 138 15.55 -2.17 -17.04
CA LYS A 138 16.37 -1.05 -16.56
C LYS A 138 16.58 -1.15 -15.05
N PHE A 139 17.82 -1.16 -14.63
CA PHE A 139 18.20 -1.10 -13.22
C PHE A 139 19.29 -0.05 -13.01
N GLY A 140 18.96 1.02 -12.31
CA GLY A 140 19.84 2.18 -12.20
C GLY A 140 20.15 2.79 -13.58
N SER A 141 21.43 2.88 -13.94
CA SER A 141 21.90 3.34 -15.26
C SER A 141 22.10 2.22 -16.29
N LYS A 142 21.88 0.96 -15.90
CA LYS A 142 22.07 -0.21 -16.78
C LYS A 142 20.77 -0.57 -17.47
N TYR A 143 20.92 -0.94 -18.75
CA TYR A 143 19.80 -1.41 -19.59
C TYR A 143 20.17 -2.77 -20.18
N TRP A 144 19.17 -3.62 -20.32
CA TRP A 144 19.25 -4.89 -21.02
C TRP A 144 18.10 -4.96 -22.00
N ALA A 145 18.37 -5.44 -23.20
CA ALA A 145 17.36 -5.78 -24.18
C ALA A 145 17.61 -7.22 -24.64
N LEU A 146 16.63 -8.06 -24.48
CA LEU A 146 16.62 -9.45 -24.95
C LEU A 146 15.60 -9.52 -26.08
N GLY A 147 16.02 -9.89 -27.28
CA GLY A 147 15.16 -9.99 -28.43
C GLY A 147 15.26 -11.37 -29.10
N CYS A 148 14.26 -11.75 -29.86
CA CYS A 148 14.20 -12.99 -30.63
C CYS A 148 14.79 -12.86 -32.05
N GLY A 149 15.76 -11.99 -32.27
CA GLY A 149 16.41 -11.79 -33.57
C GLY A 149 17.70 -11.01 -33.44
N ASP A 150 18.44 -10.97 -34.54
CA ASP A 150 19.64 -10.16 -34.59
C ASP A 150 19.26 -8.68 -34.61
N TYR A 151 19.91 -7.87 -33.77
CA TYR A 151 19.77 -6.42 -33.79
C TYR A 151 21.12 -5.72 -33.55
N GLU A 152 21.27 -4.55 -34.16
CA GLU A 152 22.39 -3.68 -33.89
C GLU A 152 21.99 -2.64 -32.82
N SER A 153 22.66 -2.69 -31.66
CA SER A 153 22.46 -1.70 -30.62
C SER A 153 23.15 -0.38 -30.98
N CYS A 154 22.36 0.68 -31.14
CA CYS A 154 22.88 2.04 -31.30
C CYS A 154 23.21 2.71 -29.95
N ASN A 155 22.90 2.08 -28.82
CA ASN A 155 23.15 2.61 -27.50
C ASN A 155 24.15 1.73 -26.73
N PRO A 156 25.34 2.25 -26.35
CA PRO A 156 26.37 1.48 -25.67
C PRO A 156 25.95 1.00 -24.26
N ASN A 157 24.87 1.52 -23.71
CA ASN A 157 24.33 1.12 -22.40
C ASN A 157 23.32 -0.03 -22.48
N ILE A 158 22.97 -0.48 -23.69
CA ILE A 158 22.09 -1.65 -23.91
C ILE A 158 22.98 -2.89 -24.09
N ARG A 159 22.71 -3.92 -23.33
CA ARG A 159 23.38 -5.23 -23.40
C ARG A 159 22.32 -6.33 -23.40
#